data_f229c7408add9e709924493ea9d682d3
#
_entry.id   f229c7408add9e709924493ea9d682d3
#
_cell.length_a   1.000
_cell.length_b   1.000
_cell.length_c   1.000
_cell.angle_alpha   90.00
_cell.angle_beta   90.00
_cell.angle_gamma   90.00
#
_symmetry.space_group_name_H-M   'P 1'
#
loop_
_entity.id
_entity.type
_entity.pdbx_description
1 polymer ?
#
loop_
_entity_poly.entity_id
_entity_poly.type
_entity_poly.pdbx_seq_one_letter_code
_entity_poly.pdbx_strand_id
1 'polypeptide(L)'
;MKLLKKQIPNLELFRDYCRSLVTLMKPSYSTLTTRRLELWLFNEVHLGNGTVKPAYFDDRLYNFCQRIYPGSNIGLLTYHGSERGGSSGLIRPHKDHGYAMPHTVSINLGEAEFAIDGKLHKLNDGDICEFNCKLTHSVPRILTPERFSLVLWTLNEKKGYKSQMIEPIEW
;
A
#
# COMPACT_ATOMS: atom_id res chain seq x y z
N MET A 1 -9.91 -11.70 5.32
CA MET A 1 -9.73 -10.26 5.57
C MET A 1 -10.45 -9.90 6.86
N LYS A 2 -9.84 -9.07 7.67
CA LYS A 2 -10.41 -8.58 8.92
C LYS A 2 -10.26 -7.06 8.98
N LEU A 3 -11.35 -6.35 9.26
CA LEU A 3 -11.29 -4.92 9.56
C LEU A 3 -10.72 -4.70 10.95
N LEU A 4 -9.73 -3.83 11.05
CA LEU A 4 -9.15 -3.44 12.33
C LEU A 4 -9.98 -2.32 12.96
N LYS A 5 -10.13 -2.35 14.27
CA LYS A 5 -10.83 -1.30 15.03
C LYS A 5 -10.00 -0.02 15.21
N LYS A 6 -8.85 0.05 14.57
CA LYS A 6 -7.99 1.24 14.58
C LYS A 6 -8.59 2.31 13.68
N GLN A 7 -8.49 3.55 14.10
CA GLN A 7 -9.01 4.69 13.36
C GLN A 7 -7.88 5.69 13.08
N ILE A 8 -8.01 6.39 11.98
CA ILE A 8 -7.14 7.51 11.65
C ILE A 8 -7.70 8.75 12.35
N PRO A 9 -6.96 9.37 13.30
CA PRO A 9 -7.50 10.45 14.14
C PRO A 9 -7.98 11.66 13.34
N ASN A 10 -7.31 11.99 12.24
CA ASN A 10 -7.69 13.06 11.33
C ASN A 10 -7.59 12.56 9.90
N LEU A 11 -8.66 11.99 9.41
CA LEU A 11 -8.73 11.36 8.10
C LEU A 11 -8.47 12.34 6.97
N GLU A 12 -9.02 13.55 7.03
CA GLU A 12 -8.82 14.55 5.98
C GLU A 12 -7.39 15.07 5.95
N LEU A 13 -6.75 15.27 7.09
CA LEU A 13 -5.34 15.66 7.15
C LEU A 13 -4.46 14.57 6.55
N PHE A 14 -4.74 13.32 6.84
CA PHE A 14 -4.00 12.18 6.26
C PHE A 14 -4.22 12.09 4.75
N ARG A 15 -5.44 12.31 4.28
CA ARG A 15 -5.77 12.37 2.85
C ARG A 15 -5.01 13.48 2.14
N ASP A 16 -4.99 14.68 2.72
CA ASP A 16 -4.25 15.82 2.17
C ASP A 16 -2.75 15.54 2.12
N TYR A 17 -2.22 14.87 3.13
CA TYR A 17 -0.83 14.41 3.12
C TYR A 17 -0.57 13.44 1.95
N CYS A 18 -1.44 12.45 1.76
CA CYS A 18 -1.32 11.53 0.62
C CYS A 18 -1.41 12.27 -0.73
N ARG A 19 -2.30 13.24 -0.87
CA ARG A 19 -2.39 14.09 -2.06
C ARG A 19 -1.09 14.84 -2.34
N SER A 20 -0.43 15.33 -1.30
CA SER A 20 0.86 16.02 -1.44
C SER A 20 1.97 15.14 -1.99
N LEU A 21 1.87 13.82 -1.84
CA LEU A 21 2.83 12.85 -2.32
C LEU A 21 2.61 12.42 -3.79
N VAL A 22 1.48 12.79 -4.40
CA VAL A 22 1.16 12.39 -5.78
C VAL A 22 2.23 12.85 -6.77
N THR A 23 2.84 14.02 -6.56
CA THR A 23 3.91 14.54 -7.41
C THR A 23 5.18 13.68 -7.39
N LEU A 24 5.37 12.87 -6.35
CA LEU A 24 6.50 11.94 -6.22
C LEU A 24 6.19 10.54 -6.79
N MET A 25 4.94 10.28 -7.10
CA MET A 25 4.51 8.97 -7.61
C MET A 25 4.91 8.76 -9.05
N LYS A 26 5.10 7.50 -9.40
CA LYS A 26 5.41 7.03 -10.75
C LYS A 26 4.33 6.08 -11.24
N PRO A 27 4.13 5.95 -12.57
CA PRO A 27 3.28 4.88 -13.10
C PRO A 27 3.72 3.51 -12.60
N SER A 28 2.76 2.69 -12.21
CA SER A 28 3.03 1.30 -11.86
C SER A 28 3.49 0.52 -13.10
N TYR A 29 4.62 -0.19 -12.97
CA TYR A 29 5.13 -1.05 -14.05
C TYR A 29 4.47 -2.43 -14.07
N SER A 30 3.68 -2.76 -13.07
CA SER A 30 2.99 -4.04 -13.03
C SER A 30 1.97 -4.16 -14.16
N THR A 31 2.04 -5.25 -14.92
CA THR A 31 1.05 -5.59 -15.95
C THR A 31 -0.31 -5.95 -15.35
N LEU A 32 -0.37 -6.16 -14.04
CA LEU A 32 -1.61 -6.46 -13.31
C LEU A 32 -2.44 -5.22 -13.03
N THR A 33 -1.85 -4.03 -13.11
CA THR A 33 -2.51 -2.77 -12.76
C THR A 33 -2.96 -1.98 -13.99
N THR A 34 -3.96 -1.13 -13.81
CA THR A 34 -4.46 -0.24 -14.86
C THR A 34 -4.25 1.21 -14.46
N ARG A 35 -3.36 1.92 -15.17
CA ARG A 35 -3.10 3.36 -15.01
C ARG A 35 -3.03 3.84 -13.55
N ARG A 36 -2.37 3.07 -12.71
CA ARG A 36 -2.15 3.36 -11.30
C ARG A 36 -0.84 4.10 -11.11
N LEU A 37 -0.83 5.13 -10.26
CA LEU A 37 0.40 5.72 -9.74
C LEU A 37 0.79 5.07 -8.42
N GLU A 38 2.08 5.02 -8.14
CA GLU A 38 2.62 4.40 -6.93
C GLU A 38 3.85 5.11 -6.40
N LEU A 39 4.01 5.02 -5.08
CA LEU A 39 5.21 5.47 -4.35
C LEU A 39 5.57 4.40 -3.33
N TRP A 40 6.79 3.84 -3.46
CA TRP A 40 7.33 2.94 -2.45
C TRP A 40 7.75 3.70 -1.21
N LEU A 41 7.50 3.12 -0.05
CA LEU A 41 7.77 3.69 1.26
C LEU A 41 8.78 2.83 2.00
N PHE A 42 9.77 3.48 2.62
CA PHE A 42 10.80 2.89 3.49
C PHE A 42 11.80 2.03 2.74
N ASN A 43 11.33 1.04 2.02
CA ASN A 43 12.11 0.17 1.12
C ASN A 43 11.38 0.00 -0.20
N GLU A 44 12.16 -0.27 -1.24
CA GLU A 44 11.66 -0.67 -2.56
C GLU A 44 12.39 -1.93 -2.99
N VAL A 45 11.68 -2.90 -3.54
CA VAL A 45 12.25 -4.11 -4.08
C VAL A 45 12.23 -4.07 -5.60
N HIS A 46 13.40 -4.21 -6.22
CA HIS A 46 13.50 -4.38 -7.66
C HIS A 46 13.18 -5.83 -8.02
N LEU A 47 12.00 -6.05 -8.61
CA LEU A 47 11.47 -7.40 -8.86
C LEU A 47 12.31 -8.22 -9.84
N GLY A 48 13.08 -7.58 -10.73
CA GLY A 48 13.93 -8.27 -11.70
C GLY A 48 15.13 -8.99 -11.09
N ASN A 49 15.71 -8.48 -10.00
CA ASN A 49 16.91 -9.03 -9.36
C ASN A 49 16.82 -9.20 -7.85
N GLY A 50 15.68 -8.85 -7.26
CA GLY A 50 15.45 -8.96 -5.81
C GLY A 50 16.23 -7.96 -4.94
N THR A 51 16.84 -6.93 -5.52
CA THR A 51 17.59 -5.92 -4.77
C THR A 51 16.65 -5.06 -3.97
N VAL A 52 16.95 -4.87 -2.69
CA VAL A 52 16.26 -3.93 -1.81
C VAL A 52 17.06 -2.63 -1.75
N LYS A 53 16.39 -1.51 -1.92
CA LYS A 53 16.98 -0.17 -1.81
C LYS A 53 16.13 0.73 -0.95
N PRO A 54 16.71 1.81 -0.35
CA PRO A 54 15.92 2.81 0.37
C PRO A 54 14.87 3.44 -0.54
N ALA A 55 13.69 3.72 0.02
CA ALA A 55 12.61 4.41 -0.65
C ALA A 55 12.23 5.68 0.13
N TYR A 56 11.10 6.30 -0.24
CA TYR A 56 10.61 7.48 0.44
C TYR A 56 10.51 7.26 1.94
N PHE A 57 11.07 8.17 2.73
CA PHE A 57 11.03 8.13 4.18
C PHE A 57 10.60 9.49 4.74
N ASP A 58 9.63 9.46 5.64
CA ASP A 58 9.16 10.58 6.43
C ASP A 58 8.91 10.05 7.85
N ASP A 59 9.51 10.67 8.86
CA ASP A 59 9.40 10.23 10.27
C ASP A 59 7.96 10.11 10.74
N ARG A 60 7.16 11.11 10.39
CA ARG A 60 5.75 11.17 10.81
C ARG A 60 4.96 10.03 10.20
N LEU A 61 5.16 9.77 8.91
CA LEU A 61 4.53 8.66 8.22
C LEU A 61 5.00 7.30 8.77
N TYR A 62 6.30 7.15 8.98
CA TYR A 62 6.86 5.94 9.55
C TYR A 62 6.28 5.64 10.94
N ASN A 63 6.26 6.62 11.83
CA ASN A 63 5.69 6.47 13.17
C ASN A 63 4.19 6.14 13.14
N PHE A 64 3.46 6.75 12.24
CA PHE A 64 2.05 6.42 12.00
C PHE A 64 1.89 4.96 11.57
N CYS A 65 2.68 4.51 10.60
CA CYS A 65 2.65 3.13 10.11
C CYS A 65 3.03 2.12 11.21
N GLN A 66 4.01 2.44 12.06
CA GLN A 66 4.38 1.57 13.20
C GLN A 66 3.25 1.40 14.22
N ARG A 67 2.42 2.41 14.42
CA ARG A 67 1.24 2.28 15.29
C ARG A 67 0.17 1.37 14.71
N ILE A 68 0.07 1.31 13.38
CA ILE A 68 -0.92 0.47 12.69
C ILE A 68 -0.40 -0.96 12.52
N TYR A 69 0.83 -1.10 12.08
CA TYR A 69 1.50 -2.38 11.86
C TYR A 69 2.91 -2.34 12.45
N PRO A 70 3.08 -2.66 13.75
CA PRO A 70 4.40 -2.70 14.37
C PRO A 70 5.35 -3.63 13.63
N GLY A 71 6.54 -3.15 13.31
CA GLY A 71 7.57 -3.91 12.60
C GLY A 71 7.46 -3.87 11.07
N SER A 72 6.46 -3.24 10.50
CA SER A 72 6.41 -3.02 9.05
C SER A 72 7.60 -2.16 8.60
N ASN A 73 8.23 -2.51 7.49
CA ASN A 73 9.41 -1.82 6.99
C ASN A 73 9.41 -1.63 5.47
N ILE A 74 8.31 -1.93 4.82
CA ILE A 74 8.07 -1.64 3.42
C ILE A 74 6.60 -1.32 3.21
N GLY A 75 6.32 -0.31 2.41
CA GLY A 75 4.97 0.07 2.07
C GLY A 75 4.83 0.50 0.62
N LEU A 76 3.61 0.52 0.16
CA LEU A 76 3.26 0.99 -1.18
C LEU A 76 2.02 1.87 -1.08
N LEU A 77 2.21 3.16 -1.38
CA LEU A 77 1.12 4.10 -1.54
C LEU A 77 0.72 4.16 -3.00
N THR A 78 -0.55 3.88 -3.29
CA THR A 78 -1.08 3.92 -4.66
C THR A 78 -2.19 4.95 -4.79
N TYR A 79 -2.35 5.47 -6.00
CA TYR A 79 -3.29 6.52 -6.31
C TYR A 79 -4.12 6.21 -7.55
N HIS A 80 -5.42 6.44 -7.44
CA HIS A 80 -6.37 6.56 -8.51
C HIS A 80 -7.00 7.96 -8.48
N GLY A 81 -7.06 8.62 -9.63
CA GLY A 81 -7.78 9.89 -9.82
C GLY A 81 -8.73 9.81 -11.00
N SER A 82 -9.83 10.54 -10.95
CA SER A 82 -10.85 10.57 -12.01
C SER A 82 -10.31 11.06 -13.34
N GLU A 83 -9.29 11.92 -13.33
CA GLU A 83 -8.60 12.41 -14.53
C GLU A 83 -7.89 11.30 -15.31
N ARG A 84 -7.66 10.16 -14.68
CA ARG A 84 -7.05 8.98 -15.30
C ARG A 84 -8.07 8.00 -15.89
N GLY A 85 -9.34 8.28 -15.72
CA GLY A 85 -10.47 7.47 -16.19
C GLY A 85 -10.98 6.47 -15.15
N GLY A 86 -12.25 6.12 -15.25
CA GLY A 86 -12.96 5.31 -14.26
C GLY A 86 -12.42 3.89 -14.02
N SER A 87 -11.65 3.34 -14.98
CA SER A 87 -11.01 2.02 -14.83
C SER A 87 -9.58 2.10 -14.32
N SER A 88 -9.06 3.29 -13.99
CA SER A 88 -7.70 3.42 -13.44
C SER A 88 -7.61 2.89 -12.02
N GLY A 89 -6.39 2.53 -11.58
CA GLY A 89 -6.11 2.08 -10.22
C GLY A 89 -6.53 0.65 -9.91
N LEU A 90 -7.13 -0.06 -10.86
CA LEU A 90 -7.52 -1.45 -10.68
C LEU A 90 -6.29 -2.35 -10.63
N ILE A 91 -6.41 -3.47 -9.92
CA ILE A 91 -5.42 -4.53 -9.94
C ILE A 91 -6.10 -5.89 -10.10
N ARG A 92 -5.61 -6.67 -11.08
CA ARG A 92 -6.13 -8.01 -11.38
C ARG A 92 -5.77 -9.01 -10.28
N PRO A 93 -6.48 -10.16 -10.21
CA PRO A 93 -6.17 -11.21 -9.24
C PRO A 93 -4.71 -11.64 -9.27
N HIS A 94 -4.08 -11.64 -8.11
CA HIS A 94 -2.67 -11.98 -7.92
C HIS A 94 -2.40 -12.37 -6.46
N LYS A 95 -1.20 -12.89 -6.23
CA LYS A 95 -0.60 -13.06 -4.91
C LYS A 95 0.63 -12.18 -4.83
N ASP A 96 0.91 -11.61 -3.67
CA ASP A 96 2.11 -10.77 -3.51
C ASP A 96 3.39 -11.60 -3.56
N HIS A 97 4.46 -10.95 -3.98
CA HIS A 97 5.76 -11.56 -4.20
C HIS A 97 6.45 -12.07 -2.93
N GLY A 98 7.49 -12.87 -3.11
CA GLY A 98 8.23 -13.50 -2.04
C GLY A 98 8.98 -12.54 -1.10
N TYR A 99 9.16 -11.26 -1.47
CA TYR A 99 9.79 -10.28 -0.61
C TYR A 99 8.96 -9.92 0.64
N ALA A 100 7.64 -10.10 0.58
CA ALA A 100 6.74 -9.76 1.66
C ALA A 100 6.39 -10.98 2.52
N MET A 101 6.35 -10.78 3.83
CA MET A 101 5.76 -11.75 4.75
C MET A 101 4.23 -11.81 4.51
N PRO A 102 3.56 -12.91 4.89
CA PRO A 102 2.13 -13.09 4.60
C PRO A 102 1.21 -12.04 5.23
N HIS A 103 1.50 -11.62 6.47
CA HIS A 103 0.66 -10.64 7.15
C HIS A 103 0.80 -9.26 6.51
N THR A 104 -0.32 -8.70 6.10
CA THR A 104 -0.41 -7.43 5.38
C THR A 104 -1.48 -6.57 6.02
N VAL A 105 -1.20 -5.28 6.13
CA VAL A 105 -2.19 -4.28 6.57
C VAL A 105 -2.37 -3.26 5.47
N SER A 106 -3.60 -2.90 5.18
CA SER A 106 -3.95 -1.92 4.15
C SER A 106 -4.85 -0.83 4.74
N ILE A 107 -4.56 0.40 4.37
CA ILE A 107 -5.39 1.57 4.66
C ILE A 107 -6.06 2.00 3.36
N ASN A 108 -7.38 2.16 3.38
CA ASN A 108 -8.17 2.57 2.24
C ASN A 108 -8.71 3.98 2.42
N LEU A 109 -8.42 4.87 1.50
CA LEU A 109 -8.98 6.22 1.40
C LEU A 109 -9.81 6.32 0.12
N GLY A 110 -11.07 6.71 0.25
CA GLY A 110 -12.08 6.55 -0.78
C GLY A 110 -12.79 5.21 -0.63
N GLU A 111 -13.50 4.77 -1.65
CA GLU A 111 -14.26 3.52 -1.59
C GLU A 111 -13.86 2.60 -2.76
N ALA A 112 -13.78 1.30 -2.48
CA ALA A 112 -13.44 0.29 -3.48
C ALA A 112 -14.03 -1.07 -3.11
N GLU A 113 -14.11 -1.93 -4.11
CA GLU A 113 -14.31 -3.36 -3.89
C GLU A 113 -12.95 -4.06 -3.80
N PHE A 114 -12.84 -4.99 -2.87
CA PHE A 114 -11.66 -5.82 -2.66
C PHE A 114 -12.07 -7.28 -2.64
N ALA A 115 -11.53 -8.07 -3.53
CA ALA A 115 -11.78 -9.49 -3.60
C ALA A 115 -10.58 -10.25 -3.03
N ILE A 116 -10.81 -11.17 -2.14
CA ILE A 116 -9.78 -12.05 -1.57
C ILE A 116 -10.36 -13.43 -1.30
N ASP A 117 -9.62 -14.46 -1.70
CA ASP A 117 -9.96 -15.87 -1.50
C ASP A 117 -11.40 -16.19 -1.94
N GLY A 118 -11.79 -15.65 -3.11
CA GLY A 118 -13.11 -15.84 -3.71
C GLY A 118 -14.24 -15.03 -3.07
N LYS A 119 -13.96 -14.15 -2.12
CA LYS A 119 -14.95 -13.29 -1.45
C LYS A 119 -14.76 -11.83 -1.83
N LEU A 120 -15.88 -11.17 -2.15
CA LEU A 120 -15.92 -9.75 -2.45
C LEU A 120 -16.28 -8.95 -1.20
N HIS A 121 -15.49 -7.93 -0.89
CA HIS A 121 -15.69 -7.01 0.22
C HIS A 121 -15.77 -5.57 -0.29
N LYS A 122 -16.61 -4.76 0.33
CA LYS A 122 -16.57 -3.31 0.14
C LYS A 122 -15.66 -2.69 1.20
N LEU A 123 -14.68 -1.90 0.74
CA LEU A 123 -13.88 -1.05 1.60
C LEU A 123 -14.45 0.35 1.60
N ASN A 124 -14.73 0.87 2.79
CA ASN A 124 -15.18 2.23 3.01
C ASN A 124 -14.01 3.18 3.23
N ASP A 125 -14.28 4.46 3.13
CA ASP A 125 -13.29 5.51 3.38
C ASP A 125 -12.75 5.43 4.82
N GLY A 126 -11.42 5.36 4.95
CA GLY A 126 -10.75 5.25 6.24
C GLY A 126 -10.63 3.83 6.79
N ASP A 127 -11.14 2.81 6.11
CA ASP A 127 -11.02 1.43 6.55
C ASP A 127 -9.56 0.98 6.61
N ILE A 128 -9.22 0.32 7.70
CA ILE A 128 -7.93 -0.36 7.89
C ILE A 128 -8.23 -1.85 8.01
N CYS A 129 -7.62 -2.65 7.16
CA CYS A 129 -7.82 -4.09 7.17
C CYS A 129 -6.51 -4.86 7.17
N GLU A 130 -6.57 -6.09 7.69
CA GLU A 130 -5.48 -7.04 7.62
C GLU A 130 -5.88 -8.27 6.82
N PHE A 131 -4.93 -8.84 6.11
CA PHE A 131 -5.15 -10.05 5.31
C PHE A 131 -3.83 -10.76 5.03
N ASN A 132 -3.95 -11.99 4.55
CA ASN A 132 -2.81 -12.76 4.06
C ASN A 132 -2.59 -12.49 2.57
N CYS A 133 -1.51 -11.79 2.23
CA CYS A 133 -1.21 -11.43 0.85
C CYS A 133 -0.79 -12.60 -0.04
N LYS A 134 -0.64 -13.79 0.50
CA LYS A 134 -0.38 -15.02 -0.27
C LYS A 134 -1.66 -15.69 -0.76
N LEU A 135 -2.82 -15.22 -0.30
CA LEU A 135 -4.11 -15.55 -0.91
C LEU A 135 -4.34 -14.68 -2.15
N THR A 136 -5.00 -15.24 -3.14
CA THR A 136 -5.34 -14.50 -4.37
C THR A 136 -6.28 -13.33 -4.03
N HIS A 137 -5.87 -12.13 -4.40
CA HIS A 137 -6.64 -10.91 -4.13
C HIS A 137 -6.57 -9.93 -5.30
N SER A 138 -7.53 -9.00 -5.34
CA SER A 138 -7.67 -8.02 -6.41
C SER A 138 -8.47 -6.80 -5.95
N VAL A 139 -8.37 -5.72 -6.73
CA VAL A 139 -9.27 -4.55 -6.64
C VAL A 139 -10.03 -4.47 -7.96
N PRO A 140 -11.20 -5.12 -8.06
CA PRO A 140 -11.94 -5.18 -9.31
C PRO A 140 -12.67 -3.88 -9.65
N ARG A 141 -12.95 -3.03 -8.65
CA ARG A 141 -13.71 -1.80 -8.84
C ARG A 141 -13.35 -0.72 -7.82
N ILE A 142 -13.25 0.51 -8.31
CA ILE A 142 -13.11 1.71 -7.49
C ILE A 142 -14.40 2.52 -7.61
N LEU A 143 -14.94 2.96 -6.47
CA LEU A 143 -16.30 3.52 -6.36
C LEU A 143 -16.29 5.04 -6.20
N THR A 144 -15.15 5.66 -5.88
CA THR A 144 -14.99 7.10 -5.70
C THR A 144 -14.08 7.71 -6.76
N PRO A 145 -14.22 9.00 -7.08
CA PRO A 145 -13.37 9.67 -8.08
C PRO A 145 -11.89 9.69 -7.71
N GLU A 146 -11.58 9.67 -6.41
CA GLU A 146 -10.21 9.62 -5.88
C GLU A 146 -10.10 8.47 -4.89
N ARG A 147 -9.01 7.72 -4.98
CA ARG A 147 -8.71 6.67 -4.02
C ARG A 147 -7.21 6.58 -3.79
N PHE A 148 -6.85 6.48 -2.51
CA PHE A 148 -5.52 6.04 -2.10
C PHE A 148 -5.61 4.67 -1.42
N SER A 149 -4.58 3.86 -1.62
CA SER A 149 -4.36 2.64 -0.85
C SER A 149 -2.94 2.64 -0.34
N LEU A 150 -2.78 2.50 0.97
CA LEU A 150 -1.47 2.35 1.60
C LEU A 150 -1.37 0.94 2.14
N VAL A 151 -0.52 0.14 1.52
CA VAL A 151 -0.30 -1.27 1.89
C VAL A 151 1.03 -1.38 2.61
N LEU A 152 1.03 -2.07 3.75
CA LEU A 152 2.20 -2.27 4.60
C LEU A 152 2.53 -3.74 4.73
N TRP A 153 3.82 -4.05 4.60
CA TRP A 153 4.38 -5.38 4.80
C TRP A 153 5.62 -5.34 5.68
N THR A 154 6.04 -6.51 6.11
CA THR A 154 7.39 -6.76 6.63
C THR A 154 8.16 -7.53 5.57
N LEU A 155 9.40 -7.10 5.29
CA LEU A 155 10.29 -7.81 4.37
C LEU A 155 10.62 -9.23 4.89
N ASN A 156 10.66 -10.17 3.97
CA ASN A 156 11.00 -11.56 4.28
C ASN A 156 12.52 -11.74 4.34
N GLU A 157 13.09 -11.49 5.52
CA GLU A 157 14.53 -11.59 5.75
C GLU A 157 15.08 -13.03 5.58
N LYS A 158 14.27 -14.04 5.87
CA LYS A 158 14.64 -15.45 5.67
C LYS A 158 14.90 -15.78 4.21
N LYS A 159 14.29 -15.05 3.28
CA LYS A 159 14.53 -15.16 1.83
C LYS A 159 15.59 -14.19 1.33
N GLY A 160 16.28 -13.48 2.22
CA GLY A 160 17.38 -12.59 1.86
C GLY A 160 16.98 -11.13 1.60
N TYR A 161 15.72 -10.75 1.78
CA TYR A 161 15.26 -9.37 1.61
C TYR A 161 15.46 -8.57 2.90
N LYS A 162 16.62 -7.90 3.00
CA LYS A 162 16.98 -7.11 4.19
C LYS A 162 16.64 -5.65 3.99
N SER A 163 16.09 -5.02 5.03
CA SER A 163 15.81 -3.59 5.03
C SER A 163 17.08 -2.77 4.79
N GLN A 164 16.96 -1.78 3.90
CA GLN A 164 17.97 -0.78 3.60
C GLN A 164 17.47 0.63 3.97
N MET A 165 16.44 0.69 4.81
CA MET A 165 15.82 1.94 5.22
C MET A 165 16.85 2.86 5.86
N ILE A 166 16.88 4.13 5.41
CA ILE A 166 17.72 5.17 5.99
C ILE A 166 16.88 5.92 7.01
N GLU A 167 17.21 5.73 8.27
CA GLU A 167 16.60 6.48 9.37
C GLU A 167 17.37 7.79 9.59
N PRO A 168 16.67 8.89 9.92
CA PRO A 168 17.34 10.12 10.30
C PRO A 168 18.23 9.89 11.53
N ILE A 169 19.40 10.52 11.55
CA ILE A 169 20.26 10.55 12.72
C ILE A 169 19.77 11.69 13.61
N GLU A 170 19.36 11.36 14.82
CA GLU A 170 19.06 12.35 15.84
C GLU A 170 20.35 12.94 16.41
N TRP A 171 20.36 14.25 16.62
CA TRP A 171 21.49 14.99 17.19
C TRP A 171 21.44 14.95 18.72
#